data_a5589dcdd5e2eed5023589e95dfb3d6a
#
_entry.id   a5589dcdd5e2eed5023589e95dfb3d6a
#
_cell.length_a   1.000
_cell.length_b   1.000
_cell.length_c   1.000
_cell.angle_alpha   90.00
_cell.angle_beta   90.00
_cell.angle_gamma   90.00
#
_symmetry.space_group_name_H-M   'P 1'
#
loop_
_entity.id
_entity.type
_entity.pdbx_description
1 polymer ?
#
loop_
_entity_poly.entity_id
_entity_poly.type
_entity_poly.pdbx_seq_one_letter_code
_entity_poly.pdbx_strand_id
1 'polypeptide(L)'
;MSKILKEYTYTPAKIDKGYSGKSLYIHVGDLRIEEKEVTEFMKEKFVGGKGFDLWYLWHAVTPETRWDSPENEIVMSAGPLGGITQYSGTGKTLVCAISPLTDIPIDSNVGGYYGPLLKFSGWDALELQGKADKDILIFIDGNKGHIIIEEADDLPEDSHLLAEELTSRYAENEQDKVNVSVVSTGSAAKHVLMGMLNFSFYDPRRKTVRFKQAARGGLGTIFRDKHIKALVVKYKGIKGDTNNPADLATLNRVGIKYHKQMHDLDDKQNAMRKIGTANTIMVMDKYDLLPTRNFQTGGDPDAYKISPQVFINEYLTQGIHDGCWYGCTMSCAKTADHFPLKTGPYAGQCVTVDGPEYECAAGLGANLGIFDPQAVLEQNFYCDT
;
A
#
# COMPACT_ATOMS: atom_id res chain seq x y z
N MET A 1 -16.24 23.91 -2.69
CA MET A 1 -14.91 23.82 -2.03
C MET A 1 -15.16 23.26 -0.65
N SER A 2 -14.47 22.18 -0.29
CA SER A 2 -14.51 21.61 1.05
C SER A 2 -14.05 22.64 2.08
N LYS A 3 -14.58 22.55 3.29
CA LYS A 3 -14.23 23.48 4.37
C LYS A 3 -12.92 23.03 5.00
N ILE A 4 -11.94 23.91 5.01
CA ILE A 4 -10.67 23.69 5.71
C ILE A 4 -10.94 23.74 7.22
N LEU A 5 -10.51 22.68 7.92
CA LEU A 5 -10.63 22.53 9.38
C LEU A 5 -9.33 22.93 10.08
N LYS A 6 -8.18 22.61 9.46
CA LYS A 6 -6.84 22.90 10.01
C LYS A 6 -5.83 23.07 8.90
N GLU A 7 -4.92 24.00 9.10
CA GLU A 7 -3.69 24.13 8.31
C GLU A 7 -2.48 24.11 9.24
N TYR A 8 -1.39 23.53 8.76
CA TYR A 8 -0.12 23.46 9.48
C TYR A 8 1.03 23.62 8.49
N THR A 9 1.96 24.49 8.79
CA THR A 9 3.15 24.73 7.96
C THR A 9 4.39 24.24 8.70
N TYR A 10 5.25 23.50 8.01
CA TYR A 10 6.50 22.97 8.55
C TYR A 10 7.64 23.17 7.55
N THR A 11 8.87 23.05 8.04
CA THR A 11 10.04 23.01 7.17
C THR A 11 10.39 21.55 6.90
N PRO A 12 10.31 21.08 5.63
CA PRO A 12 10.69 19.72 5.30
C PRO A 12 12.12 19.41 5.73
N ALA A 13 12.30 18.34 6.48
CA ALA A 13 13.62 17.94 6.96
C ALA A 13 14.49 17.46 5.79
N LYS A 14 15.75 17.81 5.80
CA LYS A 14 16.73 17.27 4.86
C LYS A 14 17.02 15.83 5.23
N ILE A 15 16.89 14.92 4.26
CA ILE A 15 17.23 13.52 4.46
C ILE A 15 18.74 13.38 4.70
N ASP A 16 19.11 12.66 5.74
CA ASP A 16 20.48 12.27 6.03
C ASP A 16 20.57 10.77 6.29
N LYS A 17 21.42 10.07 5.52
CA LYS A 17 21.62 8.61 5.57
C LYS A 17 20.30 7.82 5.54
N GLY A 18 19.33 8.32 4.77
CA GLY A 18 18.03 7.70 4.60
C GLY A 18 16.97 8.04 5.64
N TYR A 19 17.26 8.95 6.56
CA TYR A 19 16.32 9.42 7.59
C TYR A 19 16.02 10.92 7.45
N SER A 20 14.78 11.30 7.70
CA SER A 20 14.36 12.68 7.90
C SER A 20 14.63 13.16 9.34
N GLY A 21 14.71 12.21 10.28
CA GLY A 21 14.90 12.48 11.71
C GLY A 21 13.63 12.96 12.43
N LYS A 22 12.48 12.93 11.76
CA LYS A 22 11.18 13.37 12.30
C LYS A 22 10.06 12.38 11.98
N SER A 23 9.09 12.26 12.90
CA SER A 23 7.76 11.70 12.63
C SER A 23 6.69 12.78 12.74
N LEU A 24 5.59 12.56 12.03
CA LEU A 24 4.40 13.40 12.03
C LEU A 24 3.32 12.74 12.88
N TYR A 25 2.86 13.41 13.92
CA TYR A 25 1.70 12.99 14.71
C TYR A 25 0.48 13.86 14.38
N ILE A 26 -0.64 13.23 14.08
CA ILE A 26 -1.93 13.88 13.84
C ILE A 26 -2.99 13.23 14.71
N HIS A 27 -3.56 13.99 15.64
CA HIS A 27 -4.73 13.60 16.40
C HIS A 27 -5.98 14.15 15.70
N VAL A 28 -6.72 13.27 15.02
CA VAL A 28 -7.81 13.71 14.13
C VAL A 28 -9.04 14.21 14.85
N GLY A 29 -9.21 13.87 16.16
CA GLY A 29 -10.37 14.31 16.95
C GLY A 29 -10.30 15.78 17.37
N ASP A 30 -9.11 16.25 17.76
CA ASP A 30 -8.88 17.66 18.17
C ASP A 30 -8.09 18.46 17.15
N LEU A 31 -7.76 17.83 15.99
CA LEU A 31 -7.01 18.42 14.88
C LEU A 31 -5.61 18.91 15.29
N ARG A 32 -4.99 18.25 16.26
CA ARG A 32 -3.65 18.55 16.74
C ARG A 32 -2.61 17.92 15.82
N ILE A 33 -1.62 18.71 15.41
CA ILE A 33 -0.52 18.28 14.54
C ILE A 33 0.78 18.60 15.28
N GLU A 34 1.65 17.59 15.43
CA GLU A 34 2.91 17.68 16.12
C GLU A 34 4.05 17.03 15.33
N GLU A 35 5.24 17.61 15.43
CA GLU A 35 6.48 17.00 14.96
C GLU A 35 7.16 16.31 16.15
N LYS A 36 7.50 15.03 16.00
CA LYS A 36 8.27 14.28 17.00
C LYS A 36 9.65 13.94 16.47
N GLU A 37 10.65 13.89 17.33
CA GLU A 37 12.01 13.49 16.97
C GLU A 37 12.09 11.97 16.77
N VAL A 38 12.74 11.54 15.69
CA VAL A 38 13.23 10.16 15.54
C VAL A 38 14.64 10.11 16.12
N THR A 39 14.75 9.60 17.35
CA THR A 39 15.98 9.63 18.14
C THR A 39 17.05 8.67 17.60
N GLU A 40 18.31 8.91 17.94
CA GLU A 40 19.41 7.99 17.61
C GLU A 40 19.19 6.60 18.23
N PHE A 41 18.60 6.54 19.44
CA PHE A 41 18.20 5.27 20.04
C PHE A 41 17.22 4.48 19.15
N MET A 42 16.20 5.14 18.60
CA MET A 42 15.24 4.47 17.70
C MET A 42 15.93 3.96 16.42
N LYS A 43 16.79 4.78 15.82
CA LYS A 43 17.53 4.39 14.60
C LYS A 43 18.46 3.20 14.86
N GLU A 44 19.15 3.20 15.99
CA GLU A 44 20.10 2.14 16.37
C GLU A 44 19.40 0.81 16.74
N LYS A 45 18.27 0.86 17.47
CA LYS A 45 17.58 -0.34 17.98
C LYS A 45 16.55 -0.89 17.02
N PHE A 46 15.82 -0.05 16.32
CA PHE A 46 14.65 -0.42 15.51
C PHE A 46 14.84 -0.20 14.01
N VAL A 47 15.84 0.54 13.60
CA VAL A 47 16.22 0.83 12.21
C VAL A 47 15.14 1.62 11.44
N GLY A 48 13.86 1.27 11.55
CA GLY A 48 12.72 1.86 10.84
C GLY A 48 11.63 0.83 10.52
N GLY A 49 10.63 1.22 9.75
CA GLY A 49 9.51 0.35 9.39
C GLY A 49 8.82 -0.22 10.62
N LYS A 50 8.56 -1.53 10.67
CA LYS A 50 7.89 -2.20 11.79
C LYS A 50 8.47 -1.82 13.16
N GLY A 51 9.77 -1.60 13.25
CA GLY A 51 10.40 -1.21 14.51
C GLY A 51 9.91 0.15 14.99
N PHE A 52 9.82 1.14 14.12
CA PHE A 52 9.27 2.45 14.45
C PHE A 52 7.76 2.37 14.72
N ASP A 53 7.02 1.65 13.87
CA ASP A 53 5.57 1.50 14.04
C ASP A 53 5.22 0.91 15.41
N LEU A 54 5.88 -0.17 15.80
CA LEU A 54 5.65 -0.78 17.11
C LEU A 54 6.15 0.06 18.28
N TRP A 55 7.21 0.86 18.08
CA TRP A 55 7.70 1.79 19.10
C TRP A 55 6.63 2.87 19.39
N TYR A 56 6.08 3.51 18.37
CA TYR A 56 5.06 4.53 18.54
C TYR A 56 3.76 3.91 19.10
N LEU A 57 3.28 2.83 18.53
CA LEU A 57 2.08 2.13 19.00
C LEU A 57 2.20 1.72 20.48
N TRP A 58 3.37 1.21 20.91
CA TRP A 58 3.62 0.85 22.30
C TRP A 58 3.46 2.01 23.28
N HIS A 59 3.80 3.23 22.87
CA HIS A 59 3.67 4.42 23.71
C HIS A 59 2.28 5.07 23.61
N ALA A 60 1.50 4.71 22.61
CA ALA A 60 0.18 5.26 22.37
C ALA A 60 -0.95 4.48 23.05
N VAL A 61 -0.78 3.16 23.28
CA VAL A 61 -1.84 2.25 23.73
C VAL A 61 -1.57 1.71 25.12
N THR A 62 -2.65 1.23 25.77
CA THR A 62 -2.62 0.50 27.05
C THR A 62 -3.18 -0.91 26.85
N PRO A 63 -3.08 -1.82 27.85
CA PRO A 63 -3.68 -3.16 27.75
C PRO A 63 -5.21 -3.14 27.54
N GLU A 64 -5.89 -2.04 27.87
CA GLU A 64 -7.33 -1.85 27.73
C GLU A 64 -7.72 -1.29 26.36
N THR A 65 -6.76 -0.80 25.58
CA THR A 65 -7.03 -0.21 24.25
C THR A 65 -7.57 -1.28 23.30
N ARG A 66 -8.74 -1.01 22.73
CA ARG A 66 -9.39 -1.84 21.72
C ARG A 66 -9.15 -1.25 20.33
N TRP A 67 -9.46 -2.03 19.30
CA TRP A 67 -9.30 -1.59 17.92
C TRP A 67 -10.06 -0.31 17.58
N ASP A 68 -11.24 -0.09 18.21
CA ASP A 68 -12.12 1.05 18.01
C ASP A 68 -11.92 2.18 19.03
N SER A 69 -10.97 2.03 19.95
CA SER A 69 -10.62 3.11 20.90
C SER A 69 -10.00 4.31 20.19
N PRO A 70 -10.30 5.54 20.59
CA PRO A 70 -9.62 6.74 20.05
C PRO A 70 -8.11 6.67 20.20
N GLU A 71 -7.62 6.04 21.27
CA GLU A 71 -6.20 5.85 21.58
C GLU A 71 -5.51 4.86 20.65
N ASN A 72 -6.26 3.95 19.99
CA ASN A 72 -5.66 3.08 18.98
C ASN A 72 -5.06 3.94 17.87
N GLU A 73 -3.80 3.74 17.61
CA GLU A 73 -3.02 4.54 16.68
C GLU A 73 -2.71 3.75 15.41
N ILE A 74 -2.93 4.36 14.24
CA ILE A 74 -2.41 3.84 12.99
C ILE A 74 -1.05 4.47 12.76
N VAL A 75 0.00 3.66 12.75
CA VAL A 75 1.36 4.12 12.44
C VAL A 75 1.77 3.62 11.06
N MET A 76 2.34 4.51 10.26
CA MET A 76 2.82 4.21 8.90
C MET A 76 4.26 4.66 8.75
N SER A 77 5.19 3.77 8.46
CA SER A 77 6.59 4.14 8.30
C SER A 77 7.33 3.32 7.22
N ALA A 78 8.50 3.83 6.85
CA ALA A 78 9.46 3.15 5.99
C ALA A 78 10.83 3.06 6.67
N GLY A 79 11.71 2.17 6.18
CA GLY A 79 13.08 2.08 6.67
C GLY A 79 14.03 3.04 5.95
N PRO A 80 15.31 3.13 6.38
CA PRO A 80 16.29 4.06 5.80
C PRO A 80 16.55 3.84 4.30
N LEU A 81 16.33 2.63 3.78
CA LEU A 81 16.43 2.36 2.35
C LEU A 81 15.14 2.66 1.58
N GLY A 82 14.07 3.10 2.27
CA GLY A 82 12.81 3.49 1.61
C GLY A 82 13.04 4.62 0.61
N GLY A 83 12.55 4.43 -0.63
CA GLY A 83 12.64 5.43 -1.69
C GLY A 83 13.94 5.43 -2.51
N ILE A 84 14.94 4.58 -2.21
CA ILE A 84 16.07 4.43 -3.15
C ILE A 84 15.58 3.81 -4.46
N THR A 85 16.26 4.16 -5.56
CA THR A 85 15.91 3.68 -6.90
C THR A 85 16.86 2.59 -7.41
N GLN A 86 17.87 2.23 -6.63
CA GLN A 86 18.94 1.32 -7.00
C GLN A 86 18.63 -0.15 -6.71
N TYR A 87 17.57 -0.44 -5.94
CA TYR A 87 17.28 -1.80 -5.54
C TYR A 87 15.78 -2.08 -5.39
N SER A 88 15.39 -3.36 -5.53
CA SER A 88 14.00 -3.80 -5.41
C SER A 88 13.47 -3.73 -3.99
N GLY A 89 12.16 -3.51 -3.83
CA GLY A 89 11.46 -3.56 -2.54
C GLY A 89 11.50 -2.28 -1.71
N THR A 90 12.18 -1.25 -2.16
CA THR A 90 12.42 -0.01 -1.40
C THR A 90 11.25 0.99 -1.43
N GLY A 91 10.16 0.68 -2.13
CA GLY A 91 8.89 1.40 -2.04
C GLY A 91 7.98 0.91 -0.91
N LYS A 92 8.44 -0.04 -0.09
CA LYS A 92 7.61 -0.64 0.96
C LYS A 92 7.36 0.31 2.13
N THR A 93 6.10 0.28 2.61
CA THR A 93 5.63 0.93 3.83
C THR A 93 5.07 -0.14 4.75
N LEU A 94 5.30 -0.04 6.03
CA LEU A 94 4.63 -0.81 7.07
C LEU A 94 3.49 0.02 7.65
N VAL A 95 2.41 -0.64 8.03
CA VAL A 95 1.26 -0.03 8.72
C VAL A 95 0.93 -0.91 9.92
N CYS A 96 0.88 -0.33 11.11
CA CYS A 96 0.58 -1.03 12.36
C CYS A 96 -0.59 -0.37 13.10
N ALA A 97 -1.39 -1.18 13.80
CA ALA A 97 -2.42 -0.76 14.77
C ALA A 97 -2.88 -1.95 15.61
N ILE A 98 -3.78 -1.75 16.57
CA ILE A 98 -4.52 -2.85 17.22
C ILE A 98 -5.61 -3.33 16.27
N SER A 99 -5.60 -4.62 15.92
CA SER A 99 -6.48 -5.22 14.91
C SER A 99 -7.90 -5.46 15.41
N PRO A 100 -8.95 -5.13 14.62
CA PRO A 100 -10.33 -5.51 14.92
C PRO A 100 -10.60 -7.02 14.84
N LEU A 101 -9.70 -7.79 14.19
CA LEU A 101 -9.83 -9.23 14.05
C LEU A 101 -9.28 -10.01 15.24
N THR A 102 -8.29 -9.46 15.93
CA THR A 102 -7.51 -10.22 16.93
C THR A 102 -7.33 -9.47 18.25
N ASP A 103 -7.66 -8.17 18.33
CA ASP A 103 -7.41 -7.28 19.47
C ASP A 103 -5.95 -7.23 19.95
N ILE A 104 -5.01 -7.54 19.04
CA ILE A 104 -3.57 -7.43 19.29
C ILE A 104 -2.90 -6.57 18.21
N PRO A 105 -1.68 -6.06 18.43
CA PRO A 105 -0.92 -5.37 17.40
C PRO A 105 -0.77 -6.22 16.15
N ILE A 106 -1.05 -5.64 15.01
CA ILE A 106 -0.88 -6.24 13.69
C ILE A 106 -0.07 -5.32 12.80
N ASP A 107 0.69 -5.89 11.87
CA ASP A 107 1.32 -5.15 10.80
C ASP A 107 0.87 -5.63 9.43
N SER A 108 0.83 -4.71 8.48
CA SER A 108 0.66 -5.01 7.06
C SER A 108 1.69 -4.27 6.24
N ASN A 109 2.24 -4.97 5.27
CA ASN A 109 3.29 -4.46 4.40
C ASN A 109 2.70 -4.11 3.04
N VAL A 110 2.84 -2.87 2.62
CA VAL A 110 2.30 -2.39 1.35
C VAL A 110 3.41 -1.87 0.44
N GLY A 111 3.27 -2.07 -0.87
CA GLY A 111 4.12 -1.48 -1.90
C GLY A 111 3.63 -0.10 -2.33
N GLY A 112 4.19 0.41 -3.42
CA GLY A 112 3.75 1.66 -4.02
C GLY A 112 4.65 2.85 -3.69
N TYR A 113 4.09 4.04 -3.83
CA TYR A 113 4.84 5.30 -3.81
C TYR A 113 4.69 6.06 -2.50
N TYR A 114 3.68 5.75 -1.71
CA TYR A 114 3.34 6.49 -0.50
C TYR A 114 4.50 6.64 0.49
N GLY A 115 5.16 5.54 0.89
CA GLY A 115 6.24 5.59 1.86
C GLY A 115 7.42 6.46 1.43
N PRO A 116 7.94 6.31 0.18
CA PRO A 116 8.90 7.24 -0.38
C PRO A 116 8.44 8.70 -0.40
N LEU A 117 7.20 8.97 -0.85
CA LEU A 117 6.65 10.32 -0.89
C LEU A 117 6.56 10.93 0.51
N LEU A 118 6.09 10.16 1.51
CA LEU A 118 6.03 10.59 2.91
C LEU A 118 7.43 10.93 3.45
N LYS A 119 8.40 10.02 3.24
CA LYS A 119 9.78 10.25 3.68
C LYS A 119 10.37 11.53 3.09
N PHE A 120 10.27 11.70 1.77
CA PHE A 120 10.82 12.88 1.10
C PHE A 120 10.05 14.16 1.41
N SER A 121 8.81 14.03 1.91
CA SER A 121 8.08 15.14 2.53
C SER A 121 8.62 15.55 3.91
N GLY A 122 9.61 14.81 4.45
CA GLY A 122 10.29 15.13 5.71
C GLY A 122 9.89 14.28 6.90
N TRP A 123 9.24 13.09 6.67
CA TRP A 123 8.69 12.26 7.74
C TRP A 123 9.13 10.80 7.61
N ASP A 124 9.81 10.27 8.64
CA ASP A 124 10.18 8.85 8.72
C ASP A 124 8.98 7.97 9.10
N ALA A 125 8.01 8.56 9.82
CA ALA A 125 6.76 7.91 10.19
C ALA A 125 5.61 8.93 10.23
N LEU A 126 4.37 8.41 10.12
CA LEU A 126 3.12 9.13 10.37
C LEU A 126 2.30 8.35 11.40
N GLU A 127 1.83 9.05 12.41
CA GLU A 127 1.00 8.56 13.50
C GLU A 127 -0.40 9.22 13.41
N LEU A 128 -1.47 8.41 13.33
CA LEU A 128 -2.86 8.86 13.24
C LEU A 128 -3.65 8.35 14.45
N GLN A 129 -4.06 9.23 15.35
CA GLN A 129 -4.77 8.91 16.58
C GLN A 129 -6.05 9.74 16.71
N GLY A 130 -6.94 9.35 17.62
CA GLY A 130 -8.24 10.00 17.81
C GLY A 130 -9.31 9.53 16.81
N LYS A 131 -10.48 10.16 16.88
CA LYS A 131 -11.59 10.01 15.92
C LYS A 131 -12.12 11.39 15.57
N ALA A 132 -12.30 11.69 14.30
CA ALA A 132 -12.92 12.92 13.84
C ALA A 132 -14.44 12.85 14.00
N ASP A 133 -15.11 14.00 14.19
CA ASP A 133 -16.57 14.07 14.29
C ASP A 133 -17.27 13.82 12.95
N LYS A 134 -16.57 14.07 11.85
CA LYS A 134 -17.02 13.91 10.45
C LYS A 134 -15.93 13.32 9.59
N ASP A 135 -16.28 12.90 8.39
CA ASP A 135 -15.31 12.46 7.40
C ASP A 135 -14.34 13.59 7.03
N ILE A 136 -13.06 13.30 7.14
CA ILE A 136 -11.98 14.25 6.84
C ILE A 136 -11.05 13.73 5.75
N LEU A 137 -10.46 14.68 5.02
CA LEU A 137 -9.32 14.48 4.11
C LEU A 137 -8.09 15.14 4.72
N ILE A 138 -6.99 14.40 4.76
CA ILE A 138 -5.68 14.92 5.17
C ILE A 138 -4.81 15.04 3.93
N PHE A 139 -4.27 16.22 3.65
CA PHE A 139 -3.35 16.46 2.53
C PHE A 139 -1.99 16.94 3.04
N ILE A 140 -0.92 16.27 2.63
CA ILE A 140 0.47 16.61 2.95
C ILE A 140 1.18 17.02 1.65
N ASP A 141 1.49 18.31 1.49
CA ASP A 141 2.33 18.82 0.41
C ASP A 141 3.78 18.93 0.89
N GLY A 142 4.58 17.91 0.59
CA GLY A 142 5.97 17.85 1.02
C GLY A 142 6.89 18.86 0.33
N ASN A 143 6.50 19.36 -0.86
CA ASN A 143 7.29 20.38 -1.54
C ASN A 143 7.09 21.77 -0.93
N LYS A 144 5.88 22.06 -0.42
CA LYS A 144 5.56 23.32 0.23
C LYS A 144 5.75 23.29 1.75
N GLY A 145 5.89 22.10 2.35
CA GLY A 145 5.88 21.96 3.80
C GLY A 145 4.53 22.36 4.39
N HIS A 146 3.43 21.89 3.80
CA HIS A 146 2.08 22.29 4.18
C HIS A 146 1.17 21.06 4.38
N ILE A 147 0.43 21.05 5.48
CA ILE A 147 -0.57 20.04 5.80
C ILE A 147 -1.92 20.72 5.89
N ILE A 148 -2.93 20.16 5.24
CA ILE A 148 -4.31 20.63 5.28
C ILE A 148 -5.19 19.48 5.73
N ILE A 149 -6.09 19.74 6.69
CA ILE A 149 -7.19 18.86 7.05
C ILE A 149 -8.48 19.56 6.66
N GLU A 150 -9.31 18.91 5.85
CA GLU A 150 -10.58 19.46 5.37
C GLU A 150 -11.74 18.47 5.50
N GLU A 151 -12.98 18.96 5.52
CA GLU A 151 -14.18 18.13 5.46
C GLU A 151 -14.23 17.35 4.13
N ALA A 152 -14.71 16.10 4.17
CA ALA A 152 -14.65 15.17 3.05
C ALA A 152 -15.99 14.52 2.71
N ASP A 153 -17.12 15.11 3.13
CA ASP A 153 -18.47 14.53 2.98
C ASP A 153 -18.89 14.32 1.51
N ASP A 154 -18.41 15.16 0.60
CA ASP A 154 -18.77 15.14 -0.84
C ASP A 154 -17.89 14.19 -1.68
N LEU A 155 -16.91 13.51 -1.09
CA LEU A 155 -15.99 12.65 -1.83
C LEU A 155 -16.60 11.25 -2.08
N PRO A 156 -16.24 10.60 -3.21
CA PRO A 156 -16.70 9.25 -3.53
C PRO A 156 -16.43 8.22 -2.43
N GLU A 157 -17.34 7.25 -2.27
CA GLU A 157 -17.13 6.09 -1.38
C GLU A 157 -16.29 5.00 -2.07
N ASP A 158 -16.34 4.92 -3.37
CA ASP A 158 -15.57 3.99 -4.18
C ASP A 158 -14.11 4.40 -4.23
N SER A 159 -13.19 3.49 -3.88
CA SER A 159 -11.76 3.78 -3.80
C SER A 159 -11.15 4.15 -5.14
N HIS A 160 -11.60 3.56 -6.26
CA HIS A 160 -11.08 3.87 -7.59
C HIS A 160 -11.44 5.31 -7.98
N LEU A 161 -12.72 5.67 -7.84
CA LEU A 161 -13.19 7.03 -8.14
C LEU A 161 -12.54 8.07 -7.23
N LEU A 162 -12.43 7.76 -5.94
CA LEU A 162 -11.80 8.63 -4.94
C LEU A 162 -10.33 8.89 -5.27
N ALA A 163 -9.58 7.84 -5.59
CA ALA A 163 -8.15 7.97 -5.89
C ALA A 163 -7.90 8.72 -7.21
N GLU A 164 -8.71 8.49 -8.25
CA GLU A 164 -8.64 9.24 -9.52
C GLU A 164 -8.95 10.72 -9.31
N GLU A 165 -10.01 11.04 -8.55
CA GLU A 165 -10.38 12.42 -8.24
C GLU A 165 -9.28 13.14 -7.47
N LEU A 166 -8.81 12.55 -6.36
CA LEU A 166 -7.81 13.20 -5.51
C LEU A 166 -6.44 13.29 -6.19
N THR A 167 -6.03 12.26 -6.97
CA THR A 167 -4.81 12.34 -7.76
C THR A 167 -4.88 13.49 -8.76
N SER A 168 -6.01 13.66 -9.44
CA SER A 168 -6.22 14.75 -10.39
C SER A 168 -6.33 16.12 -9.71
N ARG A 169 -6.95 16.19 -8.52
CA ARG A 169 -7.12 17.43 -7.74
C ARG A 169 -5.78 18.02 -7.28
N TYR A 170 -4.86 17.16 -6.84
CA TYR A 170 -3.58 17.60 -6.26
C TYR A 170 -2.41 17.60 -7.25
N ALA A 171 -2.54 16.98 -8.41
CA ALA A 171 -1.57 17.08 -9.48
C ALA A 171 -1.68 18.42 -10.22
N GLU A 172 -0.54 19.02 -10.58
CA GLU A 172 -0.50 20.26 -11.37
C GLU A 172 -0.85 20.03 -12.86
N ASN A 173 -0.58 18.82 -13.34
CA ASN A 173 -0.82 18.37 -14.72
C ASN A 173 -0.72 16.83 -14.78
N GLU A 174 -0.87 16.25 -15.98
CA GLU A 174 -0.85 14.80 -16.18
C GLU A 174 0.47 14.15 -15.75
N GLN A 175 1.60 14.79 -16.01
CA GLN A 175 2.92 14.29 -15.64
C GLN A 175 3.16 14.33 -14.12
N ASP A 176 2.50 15.25 -13.42
CA ASP A 176 2.63 15.40 -11.97
C ASP A 176 1.84 14.35 -11.18
N LYS A 177 0.91 13.63 -11.80
CA LYS A 177 0.11 12.58 -11.16
C LYS A 177 0.96 11.49 -10.50
N VAL A 178 2.14 11.17 -11.04
CA VAL A 178 3.07 10.20 -10.44
C VAL A 178 3.64 10.63 -9.09
N ASN A 179 3.52 11.91 -8.75
CA ASN A 179 4.00 12.51 -7.51
C ASN A 179 2.94 12.56 -6.40
N VAL A 180 1.76 11.99 -6.64
CA VAL A 180 0.63 11.96 -5.70
C VAL A 180 0.32 10.51 -5.34
N SER A 181 0.13 10.23 -4.06
CA SER A 181 -0.39 8.95 -3.56
C SER A 181 -1.53 9.20 -2.59
N VAL A 182 -2.61 8.47 -2.78
CA VAL A 182 -3.83 8.52 -1.96
C VAL A 182 -3.94 7.23 -1.16
N VAL A 183 -4.14 7.35 0.15
CA VAL A 183 -4.49 6.24 1.03
C VAL A 183 -5.98 6.35 1.33
N SER A 184 -6.71 5.27 1.08
CA SER A 184 -8.16 5.22 1.30
C SER A 184 -8.62 3.80 1.63
N THR A 185 -9.90 3.67 1.94
CA THR A 185 -10.56 2.37 2.09
C THR A 185 -11.94 2.46 1.49
N GLY A 186 -12.45 1.36 0.94
CA GLY A 186 -13.77 1.31 0.32
C GLY A 186 -14.91 1.31 1.33
N SER A 187 -16.13 1.40 0.79
CA SER A 187 -17.37 1.48 1.59
C SER A 187 -17.58 0.29 2.50
N ALA A 188 -17.14 -0.91 2.11
CA ALA A 188 -17.24 -2.13 2.88
C ALA A 188 -16.57 -2.05 4.25
N ALA A 189 -15.53 -1.23 4.41
CA ALA A 189 -14.81 -1.06 5.68
C ALA A 189 -15.69 -0.53 6.83
N LYS A 190 -16.84 0.07 6.52
CA LYS A 190 -17.87 0.47 7.53
C LYS A 190 -18.60 -0.73 8.15
N HIS A 191 -18.56 -1.90 7.49
CA HIS A 191 -19.45 -3.03 7.78
C HIS A 191 -18.70 -4.34 8.06
N VAL A 192 -17.36 -4.36 7.85
CA VAL A 192 -16.52 -5.53 8.05
C VAL A 192 -15.37 -5.22 9.00
N LEU A 193 -14.84 -6.26 9.67
CA LEU A 193 -13.65 -6.12 10.52
C LEU A 193 -12.34 -6.36 9.76
N MET A 194 -12.40 -6.69 8.49
CA MET A 194 -11.25 -7.04 7.64
C MET A 194 -10.99 -6.04 6.50
N GLY A 195 -11.51 -4.82 6.61
CA GLY A 195 -11.28 -3.76 5.63
C GLY A 195 -9.78 -3.52 5.41
N MET A 196 -9.37 -3.39 4.14
CA MET A 196 -7.98 -3.09 3.79
C MET A 196 -7.76 -1.61 3.51
N LEU A 197 -6.51 -1.17 3.57
CA LEU A 197 -6.09 0.15 3.10
C LEU A 197 -5.53 0.04 1.69
N ASN A 198 -6.06 0.84 0.78
CA ASN A 198 -5.57 1.02 -0.57
C ASN A 198 -4.58 2.18 -0.62
N PHE A 199 -3.43 1.96 -1.24
CA PHE A 199 -2.37 2.94 -1.48
C PHE A 199 -2.22 3.16 -2.96
N SER A 200 -2.67 4.32 -3.45
CA SER A 200 -2.67 4.59 -4.88
C SER A 200 -1.30 4.98 -5.43
N PHE A 201 -1.12 4.73 -6.71
CA PHE A 201 -0.07 5.29 -7.54
C PHE A 201 -0.57 5.46 -8.97
N TYR A 202 -0.13 6.51 -9.64
CA TYR A 202 -0.46 6.71 -11.06
C TYR A 202 0.48 5.92 -11.96
N ASP A 203 -0.09 5.10 -12.86
CA ASP A 203 0.67 4.37 -13.89
C ASP A 203 0.63 5.16 -15.22
N PRO A 204 1.72 5.86 -15.60
CA PRO A 204 1.74 6.67 -16.81
C PRO A 204 1.68 5.85 -18.10
N ARG A 205 1.99 4.55 -18.06
CA ARG A 205 1.88 3.66 -19.24
C ARG A 205 0.43 3.33 -19.55
N ARG A 206 -0.38 3.12 -18.49
CA ARG A 206 -1.81 2.79 -18.58
C ARG A 206 -2.70 4.02 -18.46
N LYS A 207 -2.14 5.16 -18.03
CA LYS A 207 -2.83 6.43 -17.76
C LYS A 207 -4.00 6.25 -16.78
N THR A 208 -3.79 5.48 -15.73
CA THR A 208 -4.78 5.18 -14.72
C THR A 208 -4.14 5.11 -13.34
N VAL A 209 -4.94 5.39 -12.31
CA VAL A 209 -4.56 5.16 -10.93
C VAL A 209 -4.72 3.67 -10.61
N ARG A 210 -3.73 3.12 -9.93
CA ARG A 210 -3.69 1.72 -9.48
C ARG A 210 -3.40 1.66 -8.00
N PHE A 211 -3.60 0.49 -7.39
CA PHE A 211 -3.42 0.29 -5.97
C PHE A 211 -2.34 -0.72 -5.61
N LYS A 212 -1.81 -0.55 -4.40
CA LYS A 212 -1.20 -1.59 -3.58
C LYS A 212 -1.89 -1.57 -2.22
N GLN A 213 -2.07 -2.74 -1.61
CA GLN A 213 -2.94 -2.89 -0.46
C GLN A 213 -2.15 -3.26 0.80
N ALA A 214 -2.47 -2.59 1.92
CA ALA A 214 -2.20 -3.09 3.27
C ALA A 214 -3.43 -3.91 3.70
N ALA A 215 -3.47 -5.17 3.26
CA ALA A 215 -4.68 -6.00 3.28
C ALA A 215 -4.74 -6.95 4.48
N ARG A 216 -3.93 -6.76 5.51
CA ARG A 216 -3.92 -7.61 6.70
C ARG A 216 -4.43 -6.85 7.92
N GLY A 217 -5.08 -7.59 8.85
CA GLY A 217 -5.43 -7.11 10.17
C GLY A 217 -6.55 -6.08 10.26
N GLY A 218 -7.32 -5.82 9.20
CA GLY A 218 -8.45 -4.90 9.26
C GLY A 218 -8.07 -3.42 9.38
N LEU A 219 -6.88 -3.03 8.90
CA LEU A 219 -6.38 -1.65 9.02
C LEU A 219 -7.27 -0.61 8.34
N GLY A 220 -7.95 -0.98 7.23
CA GLY A 220 -8.92 -0.12 6.57
C GLY A 220 -10.16 0.13 7.43
N THR A 221 -10.61 -0.87 8.20
CA THR A 221 -11.69 -0.71 9.16
C THR A 221 -11.34 0.32 10.23
N ILE A 222 -10.11 0.28 10.78
CA ILE A 222 -9.64 1.25 11.78
C ILE A 222 -9.55 2.65 11.17
N PHE A 223 -9.01 2.76 9.96
CA PHE A 223 -8.91 4.04 9.24
C PHE A 223 -10.28 4.67 9.02
N ARG A 224 -11.26 3.85 8.62
CA ARG A 224 -12.65 4.29 8.43
C ARG A 224 -13.34 4.64 9.75
N ASP A 225 -13.10 3.90 10.82
CA ASP A 225 -13.64 4.15 12.17
C ASP A 225 -13.13 5.49 12.75
N LYS A 226 -11.93 5.92 12.35
CA LYS A 226 -11.39 7.25 12.68
C LYS A 226 -12.00 8.39 11.86
N HIS A 227 -12.94 8.10 10.97
CA HIS A 227 -13.55 9.04 10.03
C HIS A 227 -12.53 9.69 9.07
N ILE A 228 -11.44 8.98 8.76
CA ILE A 228 -10.51 9.44 7.75
C ILE A 228 -10.98 8.88 6.39
N LYS A 229 -11.45 9.77 5.53
CA LYS A 229 -11.91 9.42 4.18
C LYS A 229 -10.74 9.13 3.26
N ALA A 230 -9.73 9.99 3.30
CA ALA A 230 -8.49 9.83 2.57
C ALA A 230 -7.32 10.55 3.24
N LEU A 231 -6.13 10.03 2.97
CA LEU A 231 -4.86 10.69 3.26
C LEU A 231 -4.09 10.81 1.95
N VAL A 232 -3.69 12.02 1.58
CA VAL A 232 -2.96 12.30 0.35
C VAL A 232 -1.58 12.83 0.66
N VAL A 233 -0.57 12.27 0.03
CA VAL A 233 0.80 12.77 0.10
C VAL A 233 1.28 13.13 -1.30
N LYS A 234 1.84 14.32 -1.43
CA LYS A 234 2.47 14.83 -2.65
C LYS A 234 3.91 15.21 -2.42
N TYR A 235 4.80 14.68 -3.27
CA TYR A 235 6.20 15.12 -3.32
C TYR A 235 6.76 14.90 -4.72
N LYS A 236 7.45 15.90 -5.27
CA LYS A 236 8.10 15.85 -6.60
C LYS A 236 9.60 16.13 -6.51
N GLY A 237 10.33 15.60 -7.47
CA GLY A 237 11.77 15.83 -7.57
C GLY A 237 12.63 14.67 -7.06
N ILE A 238 12.07 13.45 -6.99
CA ILE A 238 12.80 12.25 -6.59
C ILE A 238 13.86 11.89 -7.63
N LYS A 239 15.09 11.70 -7.17
CA LYS A 239 16.26 11.29 -7.95
C LYS A 239 16.98 10.13 -7.26
N GLY A 240 17.94 9.53 -7.91
CA GLY A 240 18.73 8.42 -7.36
C GLY A 240 19.53 8.73 -6.09
N ASP A 241 19.77 9.99 -5.81
CA ASP A 241 20.49 10.50 -4.62
C ASP A 241 19.58 11.18 -3.58
N THR A 242 18.28 11.31 -3.82
CA THR A 242 17.34 12.02 -2.93
C THR A 242 17.33 11.46 -1.52
N ASN A 243 17.53 10.16 -1.37
CA ASN A 243 17.62 9.49 -0.06
C ASN A 243 18.93 9.79 0.71
N ASN A 244 19.87 10.52 0.10
CA ASN A 244 21.18 10.87 0.65
C ASN A 244 21.84 9.73 1.46
N PRO A 245 22.09 8.57 0.83
CA PRO A 245 22.64 7.41 1.54
C PRO A 245 24.07 7.69 2.03
N ALA A 246 24.49 6.98 3.08
CA ALA A 246 25.83 7.13 3.68
C ALA A 246 26.97 6.87 2.66
N ASP A 247 26.75 5.97 1.69
CA ASP A 247 27.69 5.64 0.62
C ASP A 247 26.93 5.35 -0.70
N LEU A 248 26.71 6.39 -1.49
CA LEU A 248 26.01 6.29 -2.77
C LEU A 248 26.79 5.44 -3.78
N ALA A 249 28.12 5.47 -3.77
CA ALA A 249 28.94 4.70 -4.72
C ALA A 249 28.79 3.19 -4.46
N THR A 250 28.86 2.79 -3.20
CA THR A 250 28.61 1.38 -2.81
C THR A 250 27.16 0.97 -3.08
N LEU A 251 26.18 1.83 -2.79
CA LEU A 251 24.77 1.56 -3.09
C LEU A 251 24.54 1.30 -4.58
N ASN A 252 25.09 2.14 -5.45
CA ASN A 252 25.01 1.98 -6.90
C ASN A 252 25.67 0.67 -7.36
N ARG A 253 26.88 0.38 -6.88
CA ARG A 253 27.62 -0.84 -7.23
C ARG A 253 26.86 -2.11 -6.81
N VAL A 254 26.32 -2.12 -5.61
CA VAL A 254 25.54 -3.24 -5.07
C VAL A 254 24.22 -3.38 -5.81
N GLY A 255 23.53 -2.29 -6.10
CA GLY A 255 22.31 -2.28 -6.91
C GLY A 255 22.53 -2.91 -8.28
N ILE A 256 23.53 -2.45 -9.05
CA ILE A 256 23.88 -3.02 -10.36
C ILE A 256 24.16 -4.51 -10.26
N LYS A 257 24.95 -4.94 -9.24
CA LYS A 257 25.27 -6.35 -9.02
C LYS A 257 24.01 -7.20 -8.87
N TYR A 258 23.09 -6.80 -8.00
CA TYR A 258 21.88 -7.58 -7.73
C TYR A 258 20.85 -7.50 -8.85
N HIS A 259 20.74 -6.38 -9.56
CA HIS A 259 19.94 -6.31 -10.79
C HIS A 259 20.44 -7.34 -11.82
N LYS A 260 21.77 -7.40 -12.05
CA LYS A 260 22.35 -8.39 -12.95
C LYS A 260 22.06 -9.82 -12.48
N GLN A 261 22.27 -10.13 -11.22
CA GLN A 261 22.00 -11.46 -10.69
C GLN A 261 20.53 -11.88 -10.89
N MET A 262 19.55 -10.99 -10.66
CA MET A 262 18.14 -11.28 -10.90
C MET A 262 17.83 -11.51 -12.39
N HIS A 263 18.50 -10.80 -13.30
CA HIS A 263 18.33 -11.02 -14.73
C HIS A 263 18.96 -12.33 -15.22
N ASP A 264 20.06 -12.76 -14.61
CA ASP A 264 20.81 -13.94 -15.00
C ASP A 264 20.18 -15.26 -14.46
N LEU A 265 19.12 -15.19 -13.62
CA LEU A 265 18.40 -16.36 -13.12
C LEU A 265 17.71 -17.10 -14.27
N ASP A 266 17.72 -18.43 -14.22
CA ASP A 266 16.97 -19.28 -15.14
C ASP A 266 15.44 -19.17 -14.93
N ASP A 267 14.64 -19.78 -15.80
CA ASP A 267 13.19 -19.66 -15.78
C ASP A 267 12.56 -20.14 -14.48
N LYS A 268 13.09 -21.22 -13.89
CA LYS A 268 12.57 -21.76 -12.63
C LYS A 268 12.90 -20.86 -11.46
N GLN A 269 14.13 -20.40 -11.35
CA GLN A 269 14.58 -19.48 -10.31
C GLN A 269 13.90 -18.10 -10.45
N ASN A 270 13.57 -17.69 -11.67
CA ASN A 270 12.97 -16.39 -11.99
C ASN A 270 11.44 -16.46 -12.13
N ALA A 271 10.82 -17.53 -11.66
CA ALA A 271 9.35 -17.70 -11.74
C ALA A 271 8.59 -16.55 -11.09
N MET A 272 9.07 -16.04 -9.96
CA MET A 272 8.46 -14.88 -9.28
C MET A 272 8.41 -13.64 -10.18
N ARG A 273 9.48 -13.35 -10.92
CA ARG A 273 9.53 -12.22 -11.86
C ARG A 273 8.66 -12.45 -13.10
N LYS A 274 8.63 -13.67 -13.61
CA LYS A 274 7.91 -14.01 -14.85
C LYS A 274 6.41 -14.22 -14.63
N ILE A 275 6.05 -14.88 -13.54
CA ILE A 275 4.71 -15.39 -13.27
C ILE A 275 4.01 -14.58 -12.15
N GLY A 276 4.79 -14.06 -11.20
CA GLY A 276 4.26 -13.45 -9.97
C GLY A 276 4.04 -14.47 -8.87
N THR A 277 3.40 -14.03 -7.79
CA THR A 277 3.15 -14.85 -6.58
C THR A 277 2.14 -15.97 -6.82
N ALA A 278 1.23 -15.84 -7.79
CA ALA A 278 0.32 -16.90 -8.21
C ALA A 278 1.05 -18.19 -8.61
N ASN A 279 2.37 -18.11 -8.92
CA ASN A 279 3.22 -19.28 -9.14
C ASN A 279 3.15 -20.32 -8.01
N THR A 280 2.82 -19.92 -6.79
CA THR A 280 2.77 -20.84 -5.63
C THR A 280 1.50 -21.67 -5.54
N ILE A 281 0.43 -21.38 -6.29
CA ILE A 281 -0.87 -22.11 -6.22
C ILE A 281 -0.67 -23.60 -6.42
N MET A 282 -0.04 -24.00 -7.53
CA MET A 282 0.15 -25.44 -7.83
C MET A 282 1.15 -26.11 -6.90
N VAL A 283 2.08 -25.36 -6.31
CA VAL A 283 2.99 -25.87 -5.29
C VAL A 283 2.23 -26.16 -4.00
N MET A 284 1.36 -25.24 -3.58
CA MET A 284 0.53 -25.41 -2.38
C MET A 284 -0.47 -26.55 -2.54
N ASP A 285 -1.14 -26.65 -3.70
CA ASP A 285 -2.05 -27.76 -4.01
C ASP A 285 -1.32 -29.13 -3.95
N LYS A 286 -0.15 -29.22 -4.55
CA LYS A 286 0.64 -30.46 -4.55
C LYS A 286 1.04 -30.96 -3.15
N TYR A 287 1.20 -30.06 -2.18
CA TYR A 287 1.59 -30.39 -0.81
C TYR A 287 0.42 -30.34 0.18
N ASP A 288 -0.82 -30.31 -0.28
CA ASP A 288 -2.04 -30.21 0.54
C ASP A 288 -2.04 -28.97 1.47
N LEU A 289 -1.50 -27.85 0.96
CA LEU A 289 -1.38 -26.58 1.67
C LEU A 289 -2.24 -25.47 1.04
N LEU A 290 -2.94 -25.72 -0.06
CA LEU A 290 -3.84 -24.76 -0.68
C LEU A 290 -5.16 -24.71 0.11
N PRO A 291 -5.48 -23.61 0.81
CA PRO A 291 -6.75 -23.52 1.52
C PRO A 291 -7.89 -23.65 0.54
N THR A 292 -8.74 -24.67 0.74
CA THR A 292 -9.80 -24.99 -0.20
C THR A 292 -11.12 -25.19 0.55
N ARG A 293 -12.22 -24.60 0.00
CA ARG A 293 -13.57 -24.70 0.55
C ARG A 293 -13.62 -24.36 2.04
N ASN A 294 -13.15 -23.16 2.40
CA ASN A 294 -13.05 -22.68 3.78
C ASN A 294 -12.21 -23.62 4.68
N PHE A 295 -11.00 -23.97 4.21
CA PHE A 295 -10.04 -24.84 4.91
C PHE A 295 -10.54 -26.26 5.19
N GLN A 296 -11.53 -26.78 4.44
CA GLN A 296 -11.98 -28.15 4.56
C GLN A 296 -10.97 -29.13 3.98
N THR A 297 -10.23 -28.73 2.96
CA THR A 297 -9.16 -29.52 2.34
C THR A 297 -7.96 -28.62 2.03
N GLY A 298 -6.80 -29.25 1.84
CA GLY A 298 -5.55 -28.60 1.46
C GLY A 298 -5.28 -28.56 -0.05
N GLY A 299 -6.18 -29.09 -0.85
CA GLY A 299 -6.11 -29.13 -2.31
C GLY A 299 -7.45 -29.51 -2.93
N ASP A 300 -7.57 -29.37 -4.26
CA ASP A 300 -8.78 -29.70 -5.02
C ASP A 300 -8.41 -30.16 -6.44
N PRO A 301 -9.06 -31.19 -6.99
CA PRO A 301 -8.83 -31.64 -8.36
C PRO A 301 -9.00 -30.56 -9.44
N ASP A 302 -9.76 -29.50 -9.15
CA ASP A 302 -10.01 -28.39 -10.06
C ASP A 302 -9.02 -27.22 -9.89
N ALA A 303 -8.04 -27.30 -8.95
CA ALA A 303 -7.07 -26.23 -8.70
C ALA A 303 -6.28 -25.79 -9.96
N TYR A 304 -6.07 -26.72 -10.92
CA TYR A 304 -5.41 -26.41 -12.18
C TYR A 304 -6.13 -25.34 -13.02
N LYS A 305 -7.45 -25.16 -12.84
CA LYS A 305 -8.24 -24.15 -13.57
C LYS A 305 -7.91 -22.71 -13.17
N ILE A 306 -7.37 -22.53 -11.97
CA ILE A 306 -6.84 -21.25 -11.47
C ILE A 306 -5.32 -21.29 -11.34
N SER A 307 -4.67 -22.13 -12.15
CA SER A 307 -3.21 -22.22 -12.17
C SER A 307 -2.56 -20.96 -12.74
N PRO A 308 -1.31 -20.68 -12.41
CA PRO A 308 -0.57 -19.53 -12.96
C PRO A 308 -0.52 -19.56 -14.49
N GLN A 309 -0.50 -20.74 -15.12
CA GLN A 309 -0.48 -20.90 -16.59
C GLN A 309 -1.77 -20.41 -17.23
N VAL A 310 -2.92 -20.66 -16.60
CA VAL A 310 -4.22 -20.15 -17.07
C VAL A 310 -4.23 -18.63 -17.03
N PHE A 311 -3.84 -18.05 -15.89
CA PHE A 311 -3.80 -16.57 -15.77
C PHE A 311 -2.84 -15.94 -16.78
N ILE A 312 -1.63 -16.50 -16.97
CA ILE A 312 -0.64 -15.98 -17.91
C ILE A 312 -1.15 -16.06 -19.35
N ASN A 313 -1.70 -17.20 -19.75
CA ASN A 313 -2.05 -17.44 -21.14
C ASN A 313 -3.32 -16.73 -21.59
N GLU A 314 -4.27 -16.50 -20.66
CA GLU A 314 -5.61 -16.03 -21.02
C GLU A 314 -5.88 -14.59 -20.57
N TYR A 315 -5.25 -14.11 -19.50
CA TYR A 315 -5.66 -12.84 -18.87
C TYR A 315 -4.52 -11.85 -18.66
N LEU A 316 -3.35 -12.29 -18.22
CA LEU A 316 -2.30 -11.36 -17.80
C LEU A 316 -1.61 -10.68 -18.97
N THR A 317 -1.42 -9.37 -18.84
CA THR A 317 -0.71 -8.56 -19.82
C THR A 317 0.76 -8.98 -19.89
N GLN A 318 1.20 -9.37 -21.09
CA GLN A 318 2.56 -9.83 -21.34
C GLN A 318 3.49 -8.67 -21.70
N GLY A 319 4.80 -8.86 -21.41
CA GLY A 319 5.85 -7.90 -21.82
C GLY A 319 5.95 -6.66 -20.94
N ILE A 320 5.04 -6.44 -20.01
CA ILE A 320 5.10 -5.33 -19.04
C ILE A 320 5.58 -5.87 -17.70
N HIS A 321 6.67 -5.28 -17.20
CA HIS A 321 7.19 -5.62 -15.88
C HIS A 321 6.68 -4.60 -14.86
N ASP A 322 5.77 -5.03 -13.98
CA ASP A 322 5.19 -4.21 -12.93
C ASP A 322 5.94 -4.39 -11.61
N GLY A 323 6.52 -3.30 -11.12
CA GLY A 323 7.18 -3.22 -9.82
C GLY A 323 6.38 -2.39 -8.83
N CYS A 324 6.68 -2.53 -7.55
CA CYS A 324 6.05 -1.72 -6.51
C CYS A 324 6.74 -0.37 -6.27
N TRP A 325 7.84 -0.09 -6.95
CA TRP A 325 8.62 1.15 -6.89
C TRP A 325 9.61 1.23 -8.05
N TYR A 326 10.21 2.41 -8.27
CA TYR A 326 11.31 2.57 -9.21
C TYR A 326 12.46 1.61 -8.90
N GLY A 327 13.12 1.09 -9.92
CA GLY A 327 14.23 0.15 -9.78
C GLY A 327 13.85 -1.27 -9.30
N CYS A 328 12.56 -1.61 -9.23
CA CYS A 328 12.13 -2.94 -8.82
C CYS A 328 12.31 -3.96 -9.96
N THR A 329 13.48 -4.58 -10.05
CA THR A 329 13.80 -5.64 -11.05
C THR A 329 13.03 -6.94 -10.78
N MET A 330 12.63 -7.20 -9.53
CA MET A 330 11.83 -8.39 -9.20
C MET A 330 10.50 -8.41 -9.95
N SER A 331 9.82 -7.27 -10.10
CA SER A 331 8.63 -7.11 -10.95
C SER A 331 7.59 -8.22 -10.75
N CYS A 332 7.36 -8.62 -9.48
CA CYS A 332 6.45 -9.72 -9.14
C CYS A 332 4.98 -9.38 -9.33
N ALA A 333 4.61 -8.11 -9.35
CA ALA A 333 3.24 -7.70 -9.61
C ALA A 333 2.84 -8.04 -11.06
N LYS A 334 1.59 -8.44 -11.23
CA LYS A 334 0.99 -8.77 -12.53
C LYS A 334 -0.33 -8.02 -12.66
N THR A 335 -0.77 -7.84 -13.91
CA THR A 335 -2.04 -7.17 -14.22
C THR A 335 -2.76 -7.87 -15.36
N ALA A 336 -4.09 -7.81 -15.30
CA ALA A 336 -4.95 -8.09 -16.43
C ALA A 336 -5.51 -6.76 -16.95
N ASP A 337 -4.97 -6.28 -18.07
CA ASP A 337 -5.41 -5.04 -18.70
C ASP A 337 -6.64 -5.31 -19.59
N HIS A 338 -7.53 -4.30 -19.71
CA HIS A 338 -8.76 -4.38 -20.49
C HIS A 338 -9.67 -5.56 -20.09
N PHE A 339 -9.64 -5.93 -18.81
CA PHE A 339 -10.46 -7.01 -18.28
C PHE A 339 -11.94 -6.60 -18.24
N PRO A 340 -12.86 -7.34 -18.90
CA PRO A 340 -14.28 -7.00 -18.96
C PRO A 340 -14.98 -7.43 -17.67
N LEU A 341 -15.55 -6.50 -16.92
CA LEU A 341 -16.38 -6.78 -15.76
C LEU A 341 -17.80 -7.17 -16.19
N LYS A 342 -18.36 -8.23 -15.63
CA LYS A 342 -19.68 -8.76 -15.98
C LYS A 342 -20.77 -8.40 -14.97
N THR A 343 -20.41 -8.15 -13.73
CA THR A 343 -21.34 -7.91 -12.63
C THR A 343 -21.04 -6.61 -11.89
N GLY A 344 -21.87 -6.27 -10.90
CA GLY A 344 -21.65 -5.13 -10.03
C GLY A 344 -21.78 -3.74 -10.69
N PRO A 345 -21.35 -2.67 -10.00
CA PRO A 345 -21.50 -1.30 -10.47
C PRO A 345 -20.74 -0.97 -11.77
N TYR A 346 -19.68 -1.72 -12.06
CA TYR A 346 -18.84 -1.53 -13.23
C TYR A 346 -19.15 -2.50 -14.38
N ALA A 347 -20.28 -3.23 -14.32
CA ALA A 347 -20.67 -4.20 -15.36
C ALA A 347 -20.64 -3.57 -16.76
N GLY A 348 -20.00 -4.27 -17.71
CA GLY A 348 -19.84 -3.83 -19.10
C GLY A 348 -18.64 -2.91 -19.34
N GLN A 349 -17.91 -2.52 -18.30
CA GLN A 349 -16.68 -1.75 -18.44
C GLN A 349 -15.45 -2.67 -18.54
N CYS A 350 -14.41 -2.18 -19.21
CA CYS A 350 -13.09 -2.80 -19.22
C CYS A 350 -12.17 -2.05 -18.26
N VAL A 351 -11.53 -2.78 -17.35
CA VAL A 351 -10.67 -2.21 -16.29
C VAL A 351 -9.29 -2.85 -16.30
N THR A 352 -8.34 -2.25 -15.58
CA THR A 352 -7.08 -2.90 -15.21
C THR A 352 -7.24 -3.56 -13.84
N VAL A 353 -7.06 -4.87 -13.76
CA VAL A 353 -7.04 -5.61 -12.51
C VAL A 353 -5.59 -5.79 -12.05
N ASP A 354 -5.24 -5.32 -10.85
CA ASP A 354 -3.95 -5.57 -10.22
C ASP A 354 -3.95 -6.96 -9.58
N GLY A 355 -3.35 -7.94 -10.24
CA GLY A 355 -3.34 -9.32 -9.78
C GLY A 355 -3.64 -10.33 -10.89
N PRO A 356 -3.96 -11.62 -10.51
CA PRO A 356 -4.06 -12.02 -9.11
C PRO A 356 -2.69 -12.29 -8.47
N GLU A 357 -2.56 -11.91 -7.22
CA GLU A 357 -1.51 -12.43 -6.34
C GLU A 357 -1.92 -13.84 -5.83
N TYR A 358 -0.99 -14.57 -5.21
CA TYR A 358 -1.32 -15.88 -4.62
C TYR A 358 -2.49 -15.78 -3.64
N GLU A 359 -2.46 -14.81 -2.76
CA GLU A 359 -3.49 -14.60 -1.76
C GLU A 359 -4.87 -14.33 -2.38
N CYS A 360 -4.93 -13.57 -3.47
CA CYS A 360 -6.19 -13.33 -4.19
C CYS A 360 -6.70 -14.61 -4.85
N ALA A 361 -5.84 -15.34 -5.57
CA ALA A 361 -6.26 -16.57 -6.25
C ALA A 361 -6.60 -17.70 -5.28
N ALA A 362 -5.88 -17.82 -4.16
CA ALA A 362 -6.19 -18.78 -3.11
C ALA A 362 -7.45 -18.36 -2.33
N GLY A 363 -7.54 -17.10 -1.87
CA GLY A 363 -8.65 -16.62 -1.04
C GLY A 363 -9.97 -16.49 -1.79
N LEU A 364 -9.96 -15.83 -2.95
CA LEU A 364 -11.16 -15.60 -3.77
C LEU A 364 -11.50 -16.78 -4.67
N GLY A 365 -10.54 -17.66 -4.94
CA GLY A 365 -10.68 -18.88 -5.73
C GLY A 365 -10.86 -20.11 -4.86
N ALA A 366 -9.78 -20.83 -4.60
CA ALA A 366 -9.81 -22.15 -3.95
C ALA A 366 -10.52 -22.13 -2.60
N ASN A 367 -10.27 -21.15 -1.74
CA ASN A 367 -10.88 -21.09 -0.39
C ASN A 367 -12.40 -20.89 -0.44
N LEU A 368 -12.95 -20.25 -1.48
CA LEU A 368 -14.38 -20.18 -1.74
C LEU A 368 -14.91 -21.33 -2.56
N GLY A 369 -14.05 -22.25 -3.05
CA GLY A 369 -14.42 -23.32 -3.97
C GLY A 369 -14.76 -22.82 -5.39
N ILE A 370 -14.21 -21.65 -5.77
CA ILE A 370 -14.40 -21.03 -7.08
C ILE A 370 -13.15 -21.30 -7.93
N PHE A 371 -13.30 -22.11 -8.97
CA PHE A 371 -12.24 -22.47 -9.91
C PHE A 371 -12.47 -21.87 -11.30
N ASP A 372 -12.97 -20.64 -11.32
CA ASP A 372 -13.15 -19.81 -12.52
C ASP A 372 -12.19 -18.62 -12.44
N PRO A 373 -11.16 -18.54 -13.28
CA PRO A 373 -10.16 -17.47 -13.24
C PRO A 373 -10.77 -16.09 -13.51
N GLN A 374 -11.84 -16.03 -14.33
CA GLN A 374 -12.52 -14.77 -14.61
C GLN A 374 -13.26 -14.25 -13.37
N ALA A 375 -13.95 -15.13 -12.65
CA ALA A 375 -14.62 -14.78 -11.40
C ALA A 375 -13.59 -14.35 -10.33
N VAL A 376 -12.41 -14.97 -10.25
CA VAL A 376 -11.33 -14.58 -9.34
C VAL A 376 -10.84 -13.17 -9.65
N LEU A 377 -10.59 -12.85 -10.92
CA LEU A 377 -10.13 -11.51 -11.31
C LEU A 377 -11.18 -10.43 -11.06
N GLU A 378 -12.45 -10.72 -11.34
CA GLU A 378 -13.55 -9.78 -11.08
C GLU A 378 -13.73 -9.51 -9.60
N GLN A 379 -13.69 -10.53 -8.74
CA GLN A 379 -13.71 -10.37 -7.29
C GLN A 379 -12.48 -9.59 -6.79
N ASN A 380 -11.29 -9.86 -7.35
CA ASN A 380 -10.08 -9.12 -7.01
C ASN A 380 -10.24 -7.62 -7.25
N PHE A 381 -10.84 -7.22 -8.37
CA PHE A 381 -11.13 -5.80 -8.65
C PHE A 381 -12.10 -5.22 -7.61
N TYR A 382 -13.20 -5.93 -7.32
CA TYR A 382 -14.20 -5.43 -6.36
C TYR A 382 -13.73 -5.41 -4.90
N CYS A 383 -12.70 -6.15 -4.53
CA CYS A 383 -12.10 -6.00 -3.22
C CYS A 383 -11.46 -4.63 -3.00
N ASP A 384 -11.09 -3.93 -4.06
CA ASP A 384 -10.44 -2.61 -4.00
C ASP A 384 -11.44 -1.44 -4.00
N THR A 385 -12.71 -1.69 -4.32
CA THR A 385 -13.75 -0.65 -4.34
C THR A 385 -14.26 -0.32 -2.94
#